data_dcf6e24270c333036bbef83e49cb49b3
#
_entry.id   dcf6e24270c333036bbef83e49cb49b3
#
_cell.length_a   1.000
_cell.length_b   1.000
_cell.length_c   1.000
_cell.angle_alpha   90.00
_cell.angle_beta   90.00
_cell.angle_gamma   90.00
#
_symmetry.space_group_name_H-M   'P 1'
#
loop_
_entity.id
_entity.type
_entity.pdbx_description
1 polymer ?
#
loop_
_entity_poly.entity_id
_entity_poly.type
_entity_poly.pdbx_seq_one_letter_code
_entity_poly.pdbx_strand_id
1 'polypeptide(L)'
;MKTYKTSVLVSMMLGIFSTTAFSATVPADTQLSETQVFRQNTHSDPGSLDPQLVQENTAAQIVIDLFEGLIWLDENGQVQPAQAEKWTVSDDGKIYTFSLRDAKWSDGTPVTAQDFVLGWQRVVDPKFGSPNASYLSKAHILNAEDVMQGKQPISALGIKAINDKQLEIKLTQATPYFLQLLAYPTTFPVPH
;
A
#
# COMPACT_ATOMS: atom_id res chain seq x y z
N MET A 1 -20.58 -45.56 54.80
CA MET A 1 -19.74 -45.19 53.61
C MET A 1 -20.50 -44.11 52.85
N LYS A 2 -20.02 -42.83 52.96
CA LYS A 2 -20.59 -41.69 52.25
C LYS A 2 -19.67 -41.36 51.04
N THR A 3 -20.18 -41.52 49.85
CA THR A 3 -19.51 -41.16 48.59
C THR A 3 -19.69 -39.68 48.30
N TYR A 4 -18.58 -38.92 48.27
CA TYR A 4 -18.56 -37.52 47.84
C TYR A 4 -18.44 -37.47 46.29
N LYS A 5 -19.44 -36.86 45.65
CA LYS A 5 -19.38 -36.51 44.21
C LYS A 5 -18.65 -35.17 44.08
N THR A 6 -17.47 -35.22 43.47
CA THR A 6 -16.69 -34.04 43.14
C THR A 6 -17.22 -33.45 41.83
N SER A 7 -17.90 -32.31 41.91
CA SER A 7 -18.28 -31.54 40.72
C SER A 7 -17.09 -30.67 40.26
N VAL A 8 -16.56 -30.97 39.08
CA VAL A 8 -15.54 -30.15 38.41
C VAL A 8 -16.26 -29.03 37.66
N LEU A 9 -16.15 -27.79 38.15
CA LEU A 9 -16.54 -26.59 37.42
C LEU A 9 -15.44 -26.27 36.42
N VAL A 10 -15.75 -26.48 35.12
CA VAL A 10 -14.91 -25.97 34.02
C VAL A 10 -15.30 -24.52 33.78
N SER A 11 -14.48 -23.60 34.28
CA SER A 11 -14.58 -22.17 33.95
C SER A 11 -14.06 -21.94 32.54
N MET A 12 -14.98 -21.74 31.64
CA MET A 12 -14.68 -21.32 30.25
C MET A 12 -14.28 -19.82 30.25
N MET A 13 -12.97 -19.54 30.26
CA MET A 13 -12.48 -18.17 30.04
C MET A 13 -12.72 -17.81 28.57
N LEU A 14 -13.76 -17.04 28.29
CA LEU A 14 -13.90 -16.29 27.04
C LEU A 14 -12.84 -15.18 27.04
N GLY A 15 -11.75 -15.41 26.32
CA GLY A 15 -10.80 -14.35 26.00
C GLY A 15 -11.44 -13.33 25.08
N ILE A 16 -11.77 -12.16 25.61
CA ILE A 16 -12.18 -11.00 24.81
C ILE A 16 -10.92 -10.53 24.09
N PHE A 17 -10.76 -10.91 22.82
CA PHE A 17 -9.80 -10.27 21.93
C PHE A 17 -10.31 -8.84 21.66
N SER A 18 -9.85 -7.88 22.46
CA SER A 18 -9.99 -6.46 22.13
C SER A 18 -9.11 -6.19 20.92
N THR A 19 -9.71 -6.13 19.74
CA THR A 19 -9.07 -5.51 18.58
C THR A 19 -8.87 -4.04 18.90
N THR A 20 -7.64 -3.63 19.18
CA THR A 20 -7.28 -2.22 19.26
C THR A 20 -7.43 -1.64 17.86
N ALA A 21 -8.57 -0.99 17.60
CA ALA A 21 -8.68 -0.10 16.45
C ALA A 21 -7.68 1.05 16.69
N PHE A 22 -6.72 1.23 15.79
CA PHE A 22 -5.90 2.44 15.74
C PHE A 22 -6.80 3.58 15.31
N SER A 23 -7.42 4.22 16.29
CA SER A 23 -8.13 5.50 16.12
C SER A 23 -7.11 6.61 16.32
N ALA A 24 -7.23 7.70 15.56
CA ALA A 24 -6.49 8.93 15.83
C ALA A 24 -6.68 9.30 17.31
N THR A 25 -5.57 9.68 17.98
CA THR A 25 -5.58 10.00 19.41
C THR A 25 -6.37 11.29 19.60
N VAL A 26 -7.62 11.16 20.01
CA VAL A 26 -8.45 12.30 20.39
C VAL A 26 -8.23 12.52 21.88
N PRO A 27 -7.97 13.78 22.36
CA PRO A 27 -7.83 14.07 23.80
C PRO A 27 -9.04 13.54 24.58
N ALA A 28 -8.80 13.00 25.79
CA ALA A 28 -9.79 12.25 26.56
C ALA A 28 -11.10 13.01 26.84
N ASP A 29 -11.04 14.34 26.87
CA ASP A 29 -12.19 15.21 27.17
C ASP A 29 -12.79 15.87 25.92
N THR A 30 -12.43 15.40 24.72
CA THR A 30 -12.96 15.98 23.47
C THR A 30 -14.39 15.52 23.25
N GLN A 31 -15.34 16.44 23.24
CA GLN A 31 -16.72 16.18 22.87
C GLN A 31 -16.82 16.18 21.34
N LEU A 32 -16.99 14.98 20.76
CA LEU A 32 -17.15 14.83 19.31
C LEU A 32 -18.53 15.34 18.87
N SER A 33 -18.59 15.97 17.70
CA SER A 33 -19.87 16.33 17.07
C SER A 33 -20.67 15.08 16.70
N GLU A 34 -22.00 15.12 16.82
CA GLU A 34 -22.90 14.06 16.34
C GLU A 34 -22.72 13.80 14.83
N THR A 35 -22.44 14.86 14.07
CA THR A 35 -22.14 14.76 12.65
C THR A 35 -20.69 15.15 12.42
N GLN A 36 -19.87 14.17 12.05
CA GLN A 36 -18.45 14.38 11.78
C GLN A 36 -18.24 14.60 10.28
N VAL A 37 -18.09 15.88 9.90
CA VAL A 37 -17.82 16.27 8.51
C VAL A 37 -16.54 17.08 8.47
N PHE A 38 -15.54 16.55 7.75
CA PHE A 38 -14.32 17.26 7.42
C PHE A 38 -14.49 17.92 6.04
N ARG A 39 -14.21 19.22 5.95
CA ARG A 39 -14.26 19.99 4.70
C ARG A 39 -12.89 20.55 4.42
N GLN A 40 -12.28 20.10 3.33
CA GLN A 40 -10.97 20.57 2.87
C GLN A 40 -11.13 21.38 1.58
N ASN A 41 -10.42 22.52 1.52
CA ASN A 41 -10.33 23.30 0.30
C ASN A 41 -9.12 22.80 -0.52
N THR A 42 -9.36 22.40 -1.76
CA THR A 42 -8.34 21.90 -2.68
C THR A 42 -7.71 22.97 -3.57
N HIS A 43 -8.08 24.25 -3.39
CA HIS A 43 -7.60 25.42 -4.16
C HIS A 43 -7.91 25.40 -5.68
N SER A 44 -7.87 24.25 -6.31
CA SER A 44 -8.16 24.03 -7.74
C SER A 44 -8.77 22.65 -7.97
N ASP A 45 -9.42 22.46 -9.10
CA ASP A 45 -9.85 21.14 -9.54
C ASP A 45 -8.63 20.28 -9.89
N PRO A 46 -8.64 18.97 -9.54
CA PRO A 46 -7.57 18.06 -9.91
C PRO A 46 -7.56 17.79 -11.41
N GLY A 47 -6.38 17.81 -12.03
CA GLY A 47 -6.22 17.48 -13.44
C GLY A 47 -6.49 15.99 -13.74
N SER A 48 -6.22 15.12 -12.78
CA SER A 48 -6.50 13.68 -12.82
C SER A 48 -6.61 13.11 -11.42
N LEU A 49 -7.43 12.06 -11.25
CA LEU A 49 -7.49 11.21 -10.05
C LEU A 49 -6.88 9.82 -10.30
N ASP A 50 -6.30 9.59 -11.47
CA ASP A 50 -5.51 8.38 -11.74
C ASP A 50 -4.13 8.52 -11.07
N PRO A 51 -3.76 7.64 -10.13
CA PRO A 51 -2.51 7.74 -9.38
C PRO A 51 -1.26 7.77 -10.27
N GLN A 52 -1.29 7.14 -11.45
CA GLN A 52 -0.17 7.14 -12.38
C GLN A 52 -0.08 8.40 -13.28
N LEU A 53 -1.10 9.26 -13.27
CA LEU A 53 -1.15 10.50 -14.06
C LEU A 53 -1.04 11.77 -13.23
N VAL A 54 -1.08 11.66 -11.91
CA VAL A 54 -1.03 12.81 -11.00
C VAL A 54 0.29 13.58 -11.11
N GLN A 55 0.19 14.90 -11.27
CA GLN A 55 1.34 15.81 -11.32
C GLN A 55 1.27 16.93 -10.28
N GLU A 56 0.04 17.36 -9.93
CA GLU A 56 -0.17 18.47 -9.00
C GLU A 56 -0.36 17.99 -7.55
N ASN A 57 0.12 18.79 -6.61
CA ASN A 57 -0.04 18.50 -5.17
C ASN A 57 -1.52 18.35 -4.75
N THR A 58 -2.41 19.14 -5.35
CA THR A 58 -3.86 19.07 -5.10
C THR A 58 -4.43 17.71 -5.45
N ALA A 59 -4.11 17.21 -6.65
CA ALA A 59 -4.54 15.89 -7.11
C ALA A 59 -3.87 14.78 -6.29
N ALA A 60 -2.58 14.93 -5.96
CA ALA A 60 -1.84 13.95 -5.14
C ALA A 60 -2.49 13.78 -3.76
N GLN A 61 -2.92 14.87 -3.10
CA GLN A 61 -3.59 14.80 -1.81
C GLN A 61 -4.91 14.02 -1.89
N ILE A 62 -5.73 14.29 -2.90
CA ILE A 62 -7.00 13.57 -3.11
C ILE A 62 -6.73 12.08 -3.40
N VAL A 63 -5.72 11.77 -4.22
CA VAL A 63 -5.36 10.38 -4.54
C VAL A 63 -4.86 9.63 -3.30
N ILE A 64 -4.10 10.26 -2.41
CA ILE A 64 -3.68 9.67 -1.14
C ILE A 64 -4.90 9.35 -0.24
N ASP A 65 -5.96 10.17 -0.29
CA ASP A 65 -7.19 9.93 0.47
C ASP A 65 -8.06 8.81 -0.17
N LEU A 66 -7.95 8.57 -1.48
CA LEU A 66 -8.74 7.59 -2.23
C LEU A 66 -8.09 6.22 -2.36
N PHE A 67 -6.76 6.16 -2.39
CA PHE A 67 -5.96 4.95 -2.64
C PHE A 67 -5.00 4.69 -1.48
N GLU A 68 -4.53 3.47 -1.41
CA GLU A 68 -3.52 3.07 -0.43
C GLU A 68 -2.37 2.32 -1.11
N GLY A 69 -1.14 2.76 -0.86
CA GLY A 69 0.08 2.12 -1.36
C GLY A 69 0.48 0.88 -0.56
N LEU A 70 1.67 0.33 -0.86
CA LEU A 70 2.25 -0.78 -0.07
C LEU A 70 2.56 -0.35 1.36
N ILE A 71 3.03 0.88 1.52
CA ILE A 71 3.38 1.50 2.81
C ILE A 71 2.85 2.94 2.84
N TRP A 72 2.84 3.55 4.02
CA TRP A 72 2.67 4.99 4.20
C TRP A 72 3.77 5.56 5.10
N LEU A 73 3.88 6.88 5.18
CA LEU A 73 4.81 7.57 6.06
C LEU A 73 4.02 8.27 7.15
N ASP A 74 4.40 8.06 8.40
CA ASP A 74 3.82 8.78 9.52
C ASP A 74 4.27 10.26 9.57
N GLU A 75 3.81 11.01 10.55
CA GLU A 75 4.13 12.43 10.76
C GLU A 75 5.63 12.71 10.95
N ASN A 76 6.40 11.68 11.33
CA ASN A 76 7.86 11.75 11.50
C ASN A 76 8.62 11.23 10.26
N GLY A 77 7.92 10.89 9.18
CA GLY A 77 8.49 10.31 7.97
C GLY A 77 8.95 8.87 8.11
N GLN A 78 8.47 8.15 9.17
CA GLN A 78 8.80 6.76 9.38
C GLN A 78 7.88 5.86 8.56
N VAL A 79 8.46 4.81 7.97
CA VAL A 79 7.73 3.83 7.17
C VAL A 79 6.79 3.02 8.05
N GLN A 80 5.53 2.99 7.67
CA GLN A 80 4.47 2.23 8.32
C GLN A 80 3.80 1.25 7.35
N PRO A 81 3.32 0.08 7.82
CA PRO A 81 2.53 -0.84 7.01
C PRO A 81 1.24 -0.20 6.49
N ALA A 82 0.85 -0.53 5.23
CA ALA A 82 -0.40 -0.14 4.60
C ALA A 82 -1.06 -1.35 3.93
N GLN A 83 -1.12 -1.43 2.59
CA GLN A 83 -1.57 -2.66 1.91
C GLN A 83 -0.62 -3.82 2.19
N ALA A 84 0.69 -3.56 2.35
CA ALA A 84 1.63 -4.55 2.84
C ALA A 84 1.64 -4.58 4.38
N GLU A 85 1.23 -5.69 4.97
CA GLU A 85 1.30 -5.89 6.43
C GLU A 85 2.73 -6.15 6.92
N LYS A 86 3.59 -6.71 6.05
CA LYS A 86 5.00 -7.01 6.30
C LYS A 86 5.77 -7.19 5.00
N TRP A 87 7.10 -7.11 5.10
CA TRP A 87 8.01 -7.38 3.99
C TRP A 87 9.33 -7.96 4.47
N THR A 88 10.03 -8.62 3.55
CA THR A 88 11.41 -9.08 3.72
C THR A 88 12.30 -8.49 2.65
N VAL A 89 13.58 -8.36 2.96
CA VAL A 89 14.60 -7.83 2.06
C VAL A 89 15.72 -8.86 1.95
N SER A 90 16.21 -9.12 0.74
CA SER A 90 17.37 -10.00 0.53
C SER A 90 18.65 -9.40 1.15
N ASP A 91 19.62 -10.27 1.42
CA ASP A 91 20.91 -9.86 2.06
C ASP A 91 21.66 -8.80 1.24
N ASP A 92 21.50 -8.81 -0.08
CA ASP A 92 22.11 -7.82 -0.99
C ASP A 92 21.28 -6.53 -1.14
N GLY A 93 20.13 -6.44 -0.45
CA GLY A 93 19.26 -5.26 -0.45
C GLY A 93 18.51 -4.99 -1.76
N LYS A 94 18.45 -5.99 -2.68
CA LYS A 94 17.89 -5.78 -4.02
C LYS A 94 16.54 -6.43 -4.28
N ILE A 95 16.12 -7.39 -3.45
CA ILE A 95 14.84 -8.07 -3.62
C ILE A 95 13.98 -7.82 -2.39
N TYR A 96 12.80 -7.25 -2.62
CA TYR A 96 11.78 -7.01 -1.61
C TYR A 96 10.60 -7.93 -1.87
N THR A 97 10.15 -8.65 -0.84
CA THR A 97 8.93 -9.46 -0.91
C THR A 97 7.94 -8.96 0.10
N PHE A 98 6.80 -8.45 -0.38
CA PHE A 98 5.72 -7.89 0.42
C PHE A 98 4.60 -8.92 0.59
N SER A 99 4.05 -9.02 1.82
CA SER A 99 2.81 -9.76 2.10
C SER A 99 1.68 -8.76 2.24
N LEU A 100 0.63 -8.91 1.43
CA LEU A 100 -0.52 -8.01 1.42
C LEU A 100 -1.57 -8.46 2.42
N ARG A 101 -2.15 -7.50 3.15
CA ARG A 101 -3.32 -7.72 4.01
C ARG A 101 -4.58 -7.97 3.18
N ASP A 102 -5.63 -8.42 3.82
CA ASP A 102 -6.94 -8.47 3.18
C ASP A 102 -7.52 -7.06 3.03
N ALA A 103 -7.84 -6.71 1.79
CA ALA A 103 -8.47 -5.45 1.44
C ALA A 103 -9.38 -5.62 0.23
N LYS A 104 -10.28 -4.67 0.03
CA LYS A 104 -11.21 -4.65 -1.10
C LYS A 104 -11.22 -3.29 -1.76
N TRP A 105 -11.41 -3.28 -3.07
CA TRP A 105 -11.79 -2.11 -3.82
C TRP A 105 -13.21 -1.64 -3.44
N SER A 106 -13.58 -0.44 -3.83
CA SER A 106 -14.91 0.14 -3.56
C SER A 106 -16.07 -0.64 -4.16
N ASP A 107 -15.83 -1.45 -5.19
CA ASP A 107 -16.81 -2.34 -5.82
C ASP A 107 -16.94 -3.70 -5.11
N GLY A 108 -16.11 -3.94 -4.06
CA GLY A 108 -16.09 -5.17 -3.28
C GLY A 108 -15.13 -6.25 -3.79
N THR A 109 -14.48 -6.06 -4.93
CA THR A 109 -13.46 -7.00 -5.44
C THR A 109 -12.19 -6.96 -4.56
N PRO A 110 -11.46 -8.08 -4.41
CA PRO A 110 -10.26 -8.09 -3.58
C PRO A 110 -9.12 -7.28 -4.21
N VAL A 111 -8.35 -6.58 -3.36
CA VAL A 111 -7.06 -6.01 -3.75
C VAL A 111 -6.02 -7.12 -3.75
N THR A 112 -5.29 -7.23 -4.87
CA THR A 112 -4.30 -8.28 -5.10
C THR A 112 -2.94 -7.74 -5.49
N ALA A 113 -1.91 -8.58 -5.45
CA ALA A 113 -0.58 -8.23 -5.93
C ALA A 113 -0.57 -7.88 -7.43
N GLN A 114 -1.53 -8.42 -8.21
CA GLN A 114 -1.64 -8.12 -9.64
C GLN A 114 -2.06 -6.67 -9.90
N ASP A 115 -2.84 -6.04 -9.00
CA ASP A 115 -3.22 -4.63 -9.11
C ASP A 115 -1.99 -3.70 -9.03
N PHE A 116 -1.02 -4.04 -8.18
CA PHE A 116 0.27 -3.34 -8.12
C PHE A 116 1.10 -3.56 -9.37
N VAL A 117 1.18 -4.81 -9.86
CA VAL A 117 1.89 -5.13 -11.10
C VAL A 117 1.31 -4.32 -12.26
N LEU A 118 -0.01 -4.28 -12.40
CA LEU A 118 -0.68 -3.51 -13.45
C LEU A 118 -0.38 -2.01 -13.33
N GLY A 119 -0.53 -1.44 -12.13
CA GLY A 119 -0.26 -0.02 -11.88
C GLY A 119 1.16 0.38 -12.31
N TRP A 120 2.17 -0.42 -11.91
CA TRP A 120 3.56 -0.11 -12.24
C TRP A 120 3.90 -0.35 -13.72
N GLN A 121 3.33 -1.38 -14.34
CA GLN A 121 3.47 -1.62 -15.77
C GLN A 121 2.89 -0.47 -16.58
N ARG A 122 1.74 0.09 -16.18
CA ARG A 122 1.15 1.27 -16.82
C ARG A 122 2.08 2.49 -16.74
N VAL A 123 2.75 2.71 -15.61
CA VAL A 123 3.67 3.85 -15.41
C VAL A 123 4.78 3.86 -16.48
N VAL A 124 5.39 2.72 -16.76
CA VAL A 124 6.53 2.61 -17.69
C VAL A 124 6.12 2.29 -19.13
N ASP A 125 4.83 2.07 -19.41
CA ASP A 125 4.34 1.81 -20.77
C ASP A 125 4.41 3.09 -21.60
N PRO A 126 5.24 3.14 -22.68
CA PRO A 126 5.30 4.31 -23.54
C PRO A 126 3.95 4.67 -24.19
N LYS A 127 3.06 3.68 -24.35
CA LYS A 127 1.72 3.89 -24.95
C LYS A 127 0.75 4.55 -23.95
N PHE A 128 0.92 4.30 -22.66
CA PHE A 128 0.13 4.95 -21.62
C PHE A 128 0.56 6.41 -21.43
N GLY A 129 1.84 6.71 -21.60
CA GLY A 129 2.37 8.08 -21.58
C GLY A 129 2.31 8.74 -20.20
N SER A 130 2.56 7.99 -19.13
CA SER A 130 2.61 8.56 -17.79
C SER A 130 3.69 9.66 -17.69
N PRO A 131 3.36 10.86 -17.17
CA PRO A 131 4.35 11.90 -16.88
C PRO A 131 5.35 11.46 -15.79
N ASN A 132 5.00 10.43 -15.02
CA ASN A 132 5.80 9.87 -13.92
C ASN A 132 6.63 8.64 -14.34
N ALA A 133 6.71 8.30 -15.64
CA ALA A 133 7.38 7.09 -16.13
C ALA A 133 8.82 6.94 -15.58
N SER A 134 9.59 8.03 -15.50
CA SER A 134 10.95 8.01 -14.97
C SER A 134 11.05 7.75 -13.45
N TYR A 135 9.93 7.77 -12.72
CA TYR A 135 9.96 7.55 -11.28
C TYR A 135 10.47 6.16 -10.91
N LEU A 136 10.00 5.12 -11.61
CA LEU A 136 10.40 3.74 -11.33
C LEU A 136 11.87 3.49 -11.70
N SER A 137 12.39 4.13 -12.76
CA SER A 137 13.81 4.00 -13.10
C SER A 137 14.70 4.72 -12.08
N LYS A 138 14.29 5.88 -11.58
CA LYS A 138 14.98 6.60 -10.50
C LYS A 138 14.89 5.87 -9.15
N ALA A 139 13.84 5.07 -8.93
CA ALA A 139 13.72 4.16 -7.80
C ALA A 139 14.54 2.85 -7.99
N HIS A 140 15.32 2.77 -9.07
CA HIS A 140 16.18 1.64 -9.41
C HIS A 140 15.42 0.32 -9.63
N ILE A 141 14.16 0.36 -10.05
CA ILE A 141 13.42 -0.84 -10.40
C ILE A 141 14.08 -1.52 -11.60
N LEU A 142 14.32 -2.83 -11.48
CA LEU A 142 14.97 -3.62 -12.54
C LEU A 142 14.20 -3.47 -13.87
N ASN A 143 14.93 -3.20 -14.95
CA ASN A 143 14.45 -3.01 -16.31
C ASN A 143 13.49 -1.82 -16.54
N ALA A 144 13.21 -0.97 -15.53
CA ALA A 144 12.26 0.14 -15.70
C ALA A 144 12.66 1.09 -16.85
N GLU A 145 13.94 1.45 -16.95
CA GLU A 145 14.46 2.31 -18.00
C GLU A 145 14.35 1.67 -19.39
N ASP A 146 14.73 0.39 -19.52
CA ASP A 146 14.70 -0.33 -20.80
C ASP A 146 13.27 -0.59 -21.29
N VAL A 147 12.33 -0.84 -20.37
CA VAL A 147 10.90 -0.98 -20.69
C VAL A 147 10.34 0.38 -21.15
N MET A 148 10.63 1.46 -20.43
CA MET A 148 10.19 2.81 -20.77
C MET A 148 10.72 3.25 -22.15
N GLN A 149 11.92 2.81 -22.54
CA GLN A 149 12.53 3.07 -23.84
C GLN A 149 12.07 2.09 -24.94
N GLY A 150 11.22 1.12 -24.63
CA GLY A 150 10.75 0.10 -25.56
C GLY A 150 11.80 -0.95 -25.93
N LYS A 151 12.94 -1.02 -25.19
CA LYS A 151 14.02 -2.02 -25.42
C LYS A 151 13.68 -3.38 -24.83
N GLN A 152 12.83 -3.41 -23.81
CA GLN A 152 12.36 -4.63 -23.14
C GLN A 152 10.83 -4.64 -23.12
N PRO A 153 10.20 -5.83 -23.11
CA PRO A 153 8.76 -5.93 -22.97
C PRO A 153 8.33 -5.52 -21.54
N ILE A 154 7.11 -5.03 -21.40
CA ILE A 154 6.49 -4.61 -20.12
C ILE A 154 6.60 -5.70 -19.04
N SER A 155 6.47 -6.97 -19.44
CA SER A 155 6.59 -8.14 -18.53
C SER A 155 8.00 -8.34 -17.94
N ALA A 156 9.03 -7.65 -18.48
CA ALA A 156 10.38 -7.69 -17.95
C ALA A 156 10.63 -6.74 -16.78
N LEU A 157 9.65 -5.86 -16.47
CA LEU A 157 9.75 -4.96 -15.32
C LEU A 157 9.98 -5.73 -14.02
N GLY A 158 10.85 -5.23 -13.16
CA GLY A 158 11.23 -5.85 -11.89
C GLY A 158 10.13 -5.85 -10.82
N ILE A 159 8.90 -6.18 -11.19
CA ILE A 159 7.77 -6.39 -10.28
C ILE A 159 7.00 -7.64 -10.71
N LYS A 160 6.60 -8.46 -9.75
CA LYS A 160 5.89 -9.72 -10.01
C LYS A 160 4.96 -10.09 -8.87
N ALA A 161 3.71 -10.42 -9.18
CA ALA A 161 2.83 -11.14 -8.27
C ALA A 161 3.28 -12.61 -8.17
N ILE A 162 3.70 -13.05 -6.98
CA ILE A 162 4.01 -14.47 -6.70
C ILE A 162 2.68 -15.24 -6.57
N ASN A 163 1.73 -14.63 -5.90
CA ASN A 163 0.33 -15.02 -5.78
C ASN A 163 -0.50 -13.77 -5.43
N ASP A 164 -1.80 -13.91 -5.18
CA ASP A 164 -2.70 -12.77 -4.91
C ASP A 164 -2.26 -11.90 -3.72
N LYS A 165 -1.51 -12.47 -2.76
CA LYS A 165 -1.10 -11.81 -1.51
C LYS A 165 0.40 -11.60 -1.37
N GLN A 166 1.18 -11.96 -2.38
CA GLN A 166 2.63 -11.80 -2.33
C GLN A 166 3.14 -11.10 -3.59
N LEU A 167 3.86 -9.99 -3.37
CA LEU A 167 4.47 -9.17 -4.40
C LEU A 167 5.98 -9.18 -4.25
N GLU A 168 6.71 -9.50 -5.31
CA GLU A 168 8.16 -9.40 -5.38
C GLU A 168 8.56 -8.18 -6.21
N ILE A 169 9.51 -7.39 -5.68
CA ILE A 169 10.10 -6.24 -6.38
C ILE A 169 11.60 -6.42 -6.42
N LYS A 170 12.20 -6.23 -7.61
CA LYS A 170 13.64 -6.33 -7.86
C LYS A 170 14.23 -4.99 -8.24
N LEU A 171 15.34 -4.64 -7.59
CA LEU A 171 16.11 -3.44 -7.85
C LEU A 171 17.42 -3.77 -8.61
N THR A 172 17.92 -2.82 -9.37
CA THR A 172 19.25 -2.92 -10.01
C THR A 172 20.39 -2.80 -9.00
N GLN A 173 20.15 -2.06 -7.90
CA GLN A 173 21.09 -1.83 -6.79
C GLN A 173 20.36 -1.70 -5.47
N ALA A 174 21.07 -1.92 -4.36
CA ALA A 174 20.54 -1.65 -3.03
C ALA A 174 20.21 -0.16 -2.86
N THR A 175 18.97 0.12 -2.43
CA THR A 175 18.45 1.49 -2.29
C THR A 175 17.88 1.65 -0.88
N PRO A 176 18.65 2.18 0.09
CA PRO A 176 18.22 2.23 1.50
C PRO A 176 16.92 2.97 1.75
N TYR A 177 16.58 3.95 0.91
CA TYR A 177 15.35 4.74 0.99
C TYR A 177 14.23 4.22 0.07
N PHE A 178 14.34 2.99 -0.43
CA PHE A 178 13.38 2.43 -1.38
C PHE A 178 11.96 2.40 -0.80
N LEU A 179 11.81 2.02 0.46
CA LEU A 179 10.49 1.95 1.10
C LEU A 179 9.80 3.32 1.11
N GLN A 180 10.52 4.41 1.41
CA GLN A 180 9.94 5.76 1.39
C GLN A 180 9.41 6.15 0.00
N LEU A 181 10.05 5.67 -1.07
CA LEU A 181 9.58 5.93 -2.44
C LEU A 181 8.23 5.29 -2.74
N LEU A 182 7.87 4.21 -2.03
CA LEU A 182 6.59 3.51 -2.20
C LEU A 182 5.37 4.26 -1.62
N ALA A 183 5.59 5.34 -0.87
CA ALA A 183 4.52 6.21 -0.39
C ALA A 183 4.02 7.20 -1.45
N TYR A 184 4.68 7.28 -2.60
CA TYR A 184 4.30 8.21 -3.66
C TYR A 184 3.17 7.63 -4.53
N PRO A 185 2.11 8.42 -4.86
CA PRO A 185 0.91 7.93 -5.55
C PRO A 185 1.15 7.13 -6.82
N THR A 186 2.20 7.46 -7.59
CA THR A 186 2.51 6.74 -8.83
C THR A 186 2.78 5.23 -8.64
N THR A 187 3.10 4.81 -7.39
CA THR A 187 3.33 3.40 -7.02
C THR A 187 2.08 2.70 -6.51
N PHE A 188 0.95 3.39 -6.41
CA PHE A 188 -0.29 2.81 -5.89
C PHE A 188 -0.93 1.82 -6.86
N PRO A 189 -1.69 0.85 -6.36
CA PRO A 189 -2.36 -0.14 -7.19
C PRO A 189 -3.52 0.48 -7.98
N VAL A 190 -3.91 -0.18 -9.06
CA VAL A 190 -5.15 0.06 -9.79
C VAL A 190 -5.85 -1.26 -10.04
N PRO A 191 -7.20 -1.31 -10.07
CA PRO A 191 -7.93 -2.56 -10.30
C PRO A 191 -7.60 -3.13 -11.67
N HIS A 192 -7.35 -4.46 -11.72
CA HIS A 192 -7.01 -5.20 -12.94
C HIS A 192 -8.25 -5.78 -13.65
#